data_262b5c13341f88aded07e64c43a836fc
#
_entry.id   262b5c13341f88aded07e64c43a836fc
#
_cell.length_a   1.000
_cell.length_b   1.000
_cell.length_c   1.000
_cell.angle_alpha   90.00
_cell.angle_beta   90.00
_cell.angle_gamma   90.00
#
_symmetry.space_group_name_H-M   'P 1'
#
loop_
_entity.id
_entity.type
_entity.pdbx_description
1 polymer ?
#
loop_
_entity_poly.entity_id
_entity_poly.type
_entity_poly.pdbx_seq_one_letter_code
_entity_poly.pdbx_strand_id
1 'polypeptide(L)'
;EGNRNFCTKIWNAARFCEMNGCHPVAGFDPALPKLAVNRWIIGKLKEATDGTAQAIESYRYNDVADVLYHFTWGTFCDWYLELTKPILQNDEDGDDSEAKIETRATTAWVLDQLLHLLHPVMPYMTEELWQQLDSDRDYSLILGNWPELGDELVDTDANAQMDWLVRLITAIRTARAEMNVPAGAKLPLHYHGASDVTVANMGKHSDLIMRLARIESIEAVTEITEGAVQMVVDEATFVLPIAEVIDLSAEQARLEKEIAKLDSDIDKFTKKLGNEKFVAKAPPEVVETERERLNEANATREKVAEALGRIQAAM
;
A
#
# COMPACT_ATOMS: atom_id res chain seq x y z
N GLU A 1 -11.53 -15.83 -7.24
CA GLU A 1 -10.23 -15.96 -6.55
C GLU A 1 -9.92 -14.71 -5.73
N GLY A 2 -10.12 -13.50 -6.26
CA GLY A 2 -9.88 -12.23 -5.56
C GLY A 2 -10.65 -12.08 -4.25
N ASN A 3 -11.94 -12.39 -4.23
CA ASN A 3 -12.77 -12.27 -3.02
C ASN A 3 -12.28 -13.20 -1.88
N ARG A 4 -11.83 -14.43 -2.23
CA ARG A 4 -11.27 -15.35 -1.23
C ARG A 4 -9.97 -14.79 -0.64
N ASN A 5 -9.13 -14.18 -1.48
CA ASN A 5 -7.88 -13.57 -1.03
C ASN A 5 -8.15 -12.38 -0.09
N PHE A 6 -9.18 -11.59 -0.37
CA PHE A 6 -9.60 -10.50 0.51
C PHE A 6 -10.04 -11.00 1.89
N CYS A 7 -10.89 -12.04 1.94
CA CYS A 7 -11.28 -12.69 3.19
C CYS A 7 -10.05 -13.20 3.97
N THR A 8 -9.14 -13.89 3.28
CA THR A 8 -7.91 -14.39 3.90
C THR A 8 -7.05 -13.26 4.46
N LYS A 9 -6.99 -12.11 3.76
CA LYS A 9 -6.22 -10.94 4.18
C LYS A 9 -6.77 -10.38 5.50
N ILE A 10 -8.09 -10.18 5.60
CA ILE A 10 -8.74 -9.66 6.82
C ILE A 10 -8.55 -10.65 7.98
N TRP A 11 -8.75 -11.93 7.74
CA TRP A 11 -8.55 -12.97 8.74
C TRP A 11 -7.13 -12.95 9.31
N ASN A 12 -6.12 -12.84 8.43
CA ASN A 12 -4.73 -12.76 8.85
C ASN A 12 -4.42 -11.45 9.59
N ALA A 13 -5.06 -10.34 9.22
CA ALA A 13 -4.94 -9.08 9.94
C ALA A 13 -5.49 -9.19 11.36
N ALA A 14 -6.66 -9.80 11.55
CA ALA A 14 -7.24 -10.06 12.88
C ALA A 14 -6.32 -10.96 13.72
N ARG A 15 -5.79 -12.03 13.14
CA ARG A 15 -4.81 -12.89 13.84
C ARG A 15 -3.53 -12.14 14.20
N PHE A 16 -3.04 -11.25 13.34
CA PHE A 16 -1.90 -10.41 13.66
C PHE A 16 -2.19 -9.53 14.88
N CYS A 17 -3.39 -8.93 14.94
CA CYS A 17 -3.83 -8.12 16.07
C CYS A 17 -3.85 -8.94 17.37
N GLU A 18 -4.47 -10.12 17.35
CA GLU A 18 -4.50 -11.04 18.48
C GLU A 18 -3.10 -11.42 18.98
N MET A 19 -2.23 -11.85 18.05
CA MET A 19 -0.84 -12.26 18.38
C MET A 19 0.02 -11.13 18.95
N ASN A 20 -0.31 -9.87 18.69
CA ASN A 20 0.41 -8.70 19.21
C ASN A 20 -0.32 -8.03 20.39
N GLY A 21 -1.35 -8.66 20.96
CA GLY A 21 -2.06 -8.16 22.13
C GLY A 21 -2.92 -6.93 21.83
N CYS A 22 -3.39 -6.77 20.59
CA CYS A 22 -4.31 -5.70 20.22
C CYS A 22 -5.75 -6.13 20.60
N HIS A 23 -6.14 -5.85 21.82
CA HIS A 23 -7.48 -6.14 22.35
C HIS A 23 -8.31 -4.86 22.50
N PRO A 24 -9.63 -4.92 22.33
CA PRO A 24 -10.52 -3.79 22.57
C PRO A 24 -10.35 -3.21 23.99
N VAL A 25 -10.28 -1.89 24.05
CA VAL A 25 -10.14 -1.14 25.31
C VAL A 25 -11.44 -0.40 25.57
N ALA A 26 -12.11 -0.72 26.68
CA ALA A 26 -13.35 -0.06 27.05
C ALA A 26 -13.14 1.46 27.22
N GLY A 27 -13.97 2.28 26.56
CA GLY A 27 -13.87 3.72 26.61
C GLY A 27 -12.67 4.31 25.86
N PHE A 28 -12.07 3.60 24.91
CA PHE A 28 -11.03 4.17 24.07
C PHE A 28 -11.54 5.43 23.35
N ASP A 29 -10.78 6.51 23.49
CA ASP A 29 -11.06 7.79 22.84
C ASP A 29 -10.09 7.97 21.65
N PRO A 30 -10.58 7.95 20.41
CA PRO A 30 -9.74 8.07 19.21
C PRO A 30 -9.06 9.44 19.04
N ALA A 31 -9.42 10.45 19.85
CA ALA A 31 -8.77 11.76 19.84
C ALA A 31 -7.49 11.82 20.69
N LEU A 32 -7.22 10.82 21.53
CA LEU A 32 -6.11 10.84 22.48
C LEU A 32 -4.77 10.30 21.93
N PRO A 33 -4.68 9.44 20.91
CA PRO A 33 -3.40 8.95 20.38
C PRO A 33 -2.46 10.09 19.98
N LYS A 34 -1.17 9.91 20.33
CA LYS A 34 -0.10 10.89 20.09
C LYS A 34 0.78 10.55 18.92
N LEU A 35 0.95 9.24 18.61
CA LEU A 35 1.79 8.78 17.53
C LEU A 35 1.18 9.13 16.18
N ALA A 36 1.98 9.71 15.29
CA ALA A 36 1.53 10.10 13.96
C ALA A 36 0.91 8.94 13.16
N VAL A 37 1.46 7.73 13.26
CA VAL A 37 0.94 6.53 12.60
C VAL A 37 -0.46 6.16 13.08
N ASN A 38 -0.74 6.34 14.38
CA ASN A 38 -2.04 6.04 14.98
C ASN A 38 -3.07 7.12 14.63
N ARG A 39 -2.70 8.40 14.67
CA ARG A 39 -3.56 9.50 14.22
C ARG A 39 -3.88 9.42 12.73
N TRP A 40 -2.88 9.04 11.92
CA TRP A 40 -3.05 8.84 10.48
C TRP A 40 -4.09 7.76 10.17
N ILE A 41 -4.00 6.58 10.77
CA ILE A 41 -4.96 5.51 10.48
C ILE A 41 -6.37 5.83 10.95
N ILE A 42 -6.52 6.58 12.07
CA ILE A 42 -7.81 7.07 12.54
C ILE A 42 -8.42 8.05 11.53
N GLY A 43 -7.62 9.00 11.02
CA GLY A 43 -8.04 9.92 9.96
C GLY A 43 -8.45 9.19 8.68
N LYS A 44 -7.65 8.20 8.25
CA LYS A 44 -7.98 7.36 7.06
C LYS A 44 -9.24 6.52 7.25
N LEU A 45 -9.49 6.04 8.46
CA LEU A 45 -10.72 5.34 8.80
C LEU A 45 -11.94 6.29 8.70
N LYS A 46 -11.80 7.53 9.19
CA LYS A 46 -12.83 8.57 9.06
C LYS A 46 -13.16 8.83 7.59
N GLU A 47 -12.14 9.03 6.74
CA GLU A 47 -12.31 9.20 5.29
C GLU A 47 -13.06 8.00 4.66
N ALA A 48 -12.69 6.77 5.04
CA ALA A 48 -13.35 5.55 4.55
C ALA A 48 -14.80 5.43 5.05
N THR A 49 -15.08 5.82 6.30
CA THR A 49 -16.42 5.82 6.89
C THR A 49 -17.35 6.76 6.11
N ASP A 50 -16.91 7.99 5.87
CA ASP A 50 -17.67 8.99 5.10
C ASP A 50 -17.90 8.54 3.66
N GLY A 51 -16.84 8.08 2.99
CA GLY A 51 -16.94 7.59 1.62
C GLY A 51 -17.92 6.42 1.49
N THR A 52 -17.91 5.51 2.47
CA THR A 52 -18.84 4.38 2.50
C THR A 52 -20.29 4.85 2.73
N ALA A 53 -20.52 5.74 3.68
CA ALA A 53 -21.83 6.30 3.98
C ALA A 53 -22.39 7.04 2.75
N GLN A 54 -21.60 7.91 2.13
CA GLN A 54 -21.99 8.64 0.92
C GLN A 54 -22.32 7.71 -0.25
N ALA A 55 -21.54 6.64 -0.44
CA ALA A 55 -21.78 5.66 -1.49
C ALA A 55 -23.07 4.88 -1.25
N ILE A 56 -23.40 4.52 0.00
CA ILE A 56 -24.66 3.87 0.37
C ILE A 56 -25.85 4.82 0.12
N GLU A 57 -25.78 6.06 0.59
CA GLU A 57 -26.85 7.07 0.40
C GLU A 57 -27.12 7.37 -1.09
N SER A 58 -26.06 7.31 -1.91
CA SER A 58 -26.14 7.50 -3.36
C SER A 58 -26.48 6.23 -4.14
N TYR A 59 -26.73 5.10 -3.47
CA TYR A 59 -26.99 3.78 -4.07
C TYR A 59 -25.88 3.28 -4.98
N ARG A 60 -24.63 3.73 -4.75
CA ARG A 60 -23.45 3.36 -5.53
C ARG A 60 -22.67 2.23 -4.86
N TYR A 61 -23.25 1.03 -4.86
CA TYR A 61 -22.69 -0.12 -4.14
C TYR A 61 -21.34 -0.61 -4.65
N ASN A 62 -21.00 -0.34 -5.92
CA ASN A 62 -19.65 -0.57 -6.44
C ASN A 62 -18.61 0.31 -5.71
N ASP A 63 -18.96 1.57 -5.40
CA ASP A 63 -18.08 2.49 -4.68
C ASP A 63 -17.94 2.08 -3.21
N VAL A 64 -19.00 1.52 -2.59
CA VAL A 64 -18.91 0.91 -1.25
C VAL A 64 -17.81 -0.17 -1.23
N ALA A 65 -17.85 -1.08 -2.20
CA ALA A 65 -16.86 -2.15 -2.31
C ALA A 65 -15.45 -1.59 -2.55
N ASP A 66 -15.31 -0.58 -3.39
CA ASP A 66 -14.04 0.04 -3.73
C ASP A 66 -13.40 0.75 -2.52
N VAL A 67 -14.15 1.61 -1.83
CA VAL A 67 -13.68 2.33 -0.62
C VAL A 67 -13.25 1.33 0.46
N LEU A 68 -14.08 0.34 0.76
CA LEU A 68 -13.79 -0.66 1.78
C LEU A 68 -12.60 -1.55 1.41
N TYR A 69 -12.48 -1.93 0.13
CA TYR A 69 -11.36 -2.70 -0.36
C TYR A 69 -10.03 -1.93 -0.22
N HIS A 70 -9.99 -0.68 -0.70
CA HIS A 70 -8.78 0.14 -0.66
C HIS A 70 -8.36 0.50 0.77
N PHE A 71 -9.31 0.83 1.64
CA PHE A 71 -8.99 1.08 3.04
C PHE A 71 -8.47 -0.20 3.72
N THR A 72 -9.20 -1.32 3.59
CA THR A 72 -8.86 -2.57 4.29
C THR A 72 -7.53 -3.14 3.81
N TRP A 73 -7.41 -3.34 2.50
CA TRP A 73 -6.22 -3.98 1.93
C TRP A 73 -5.05 -3.01 1.86
N GLY A 74 -5.24 -1.89 1.16
CA GLY A 74 -4.17 -0.95 0.86
C GLY A 74 -3.70 -0.17 2.08
N THR A 75 -4.63 0.41 2.85
CA THR A 75 -4.26 1.31 3.96
C THR A 75 -4.01 0.56 5.25
N PHE A 76 -4.98 -0.23 5.71
CA PHE A 76 -4.86 -0.94 6.99
C PHE A 76 -3.86 -2.09 6.93
N CYS A 77 -4.06 -3.07 6.01
CA CYS A 77 -3.25 -4.28 6.01
C CYS A 77 -1.84 -4.08 5.43
N ASP A 78 -1.70 -3.37 4.30
CA ASP A 78 -0.42 -3.27 3.59
C ASP A 78 0.49 -2.18 4.16
N TRP A 79 -0.10 -1.14 4.78
CA TRP A 79 0.67 -0.05 5.35
C TRP A 79 0.61 0.01 6.87
N TYR A 80 -0.58 0.24 7.46
CA TYR A 80 -0.64 0.49 8.89
C TYR A 80 -0.07 -0.66 9.72
N LEU A 81 -0.48 -1.89 9.47
CA LEU A 81 0.05 -3.04 10.21
C LEU A 81 1.57 -3.21 10.00
N GLU A 82 2.11 -2.94 8.82
CA GLU A 82 3.55 -3.00 8.58
C GLU A 82 4.32 -1.88 9.31
N LEU A 83 3.75 -0.67 9.34
CA LEU A 83 4.33 0.48 10.03
C LEU A 83 4.31 0.32 11.56
N THR A 84 3.36 -0.44 12.10
CA THR A 84 3.26 -0.69 13.55
C THR A 84 4.12 -1.85 14.05
N LYS A 85 4.59 -2.74 13.17
CA LYS A 85 5.44 -3.89 13.58
C LYS A 85 6.66 -3.50 14.43
N PRO A 86 7.44 -2.46 14.11
CA PRO A 86 8.57 -2.07 14.95
C PRO A 86 8.15 -1.63 16.36
N ILE A 87 6.95 -1.09 16.52
CA ILE A 87 6.42 -0.69 17.83
C ILE A 87 5.92 -1.92 18.59
N LEU A 88 5.09 -2.75 17.92
CA LEU A 88 4.41 -3.87 18.57
C LEU A 88 5.34 -5.04 18.88
N GLN A 89 6.39 -5.25 18.07
CA GLN A 89 7.32 -6.37 18.15
C GLN A 89 8.70 -5.99 18.72
N ASN A 90 8.83 -4.79 19.29
CA ASN A 90 10.07 -4.38 19.96
C ASN A 90 10.09 -4.92 21.39
N ASP A 91 10.92 -5.92 21.64
CA ASP A 91 11.06 -6.53 22.97
C ASP A 91 11.91 -5.68 23.93
N GLU A 92 12.73 -4.75 23.41
CA GLU A 92 13.60 -3.88 24.20
C GLU A 92 12.83 -2.87 25.04
N ASP A 93 11.69 -2.36 24.52
CA ASP A 93 10.87 -1.36 25.21
C ASP A 93 9.95 -1.96 26.30
N GLY A 94 9.90 -3.28 26.42
CA GLY A 94 8.97 -3.98 27.28
C GLY A 94 7.50 -3.90 26.80
N ASP A 95 6.60 -4.65 27.46
CA ASP A 95 5.19 -4.70 27.08
C ASP A 95 4.39 -3.45 27.49
N ASP A 96 4.89 -2.66 28.43
CA ASP A 96 4.23 -1.53 29.05
C ASP A 96 4.68 -0.17 28.50
N SER A 97 5.37 -0.11 27.37
CA SER A 97 5.73 1.18 26.76
C SER A 97 4.47 1.93 26.30
N GLU A 98 4.42 3.26 26.54
CA GLU A 98 3.28 4.09 26.12
C GLU A 98 2.96 3.93 24.61
N ALA A 99 3.99 3.87 23.79
CA ALA A 99 3.84 3.69 22.34
C ALA A 99 3.17 2.35 21.99
N LYS A 100 3.54 1.27 22.69
CA LYS A 100 3.00 -0.07 22.46
C LYS A 100 1.55 -0.17 22.93
N ILE A 101 1.25 0.38 24.14
CA ILE A 101 -0.11 0.44 24.69
C ILE A 101 -1.03 1.24 23.76
N GLU A 102 -0.61 2.44 23.36
CA GLU A 102 -1.37 3.30 22.45
C GLU A 102 -1.65 2.59 21.10
N THR A 103 -0.61 1.99 20.52
CA THR A 103 -0.72 1.33 19.21
C THR A 103 -1.60 0.09 19.27
N ARG A 104 -1.51 -0.72 20.34
CA ARG A 104 -2.41 -1.87 20.56
C ARG A 104 -3.87 -1.44 20.64
N ALA A 105 -4.16 -0.43 21.47
CA ALA A 105 -5.51 0.09 21.65
C ALA A 105 -6.07 0.70 20.35
N THR A 106 -5.26 1.50 19.65
CA THR A 106 -5.66 2.10 18.36
C THR A 106 -5.92 1.02 17.32
N THR A 107 -5.03 0.03 17.19
CA THR A 107 -5.16 -1.05 16.21
C THR A 107 -6.43 -1.86 16.44
N ALA A 108 -6.72 -2.23 17.68
CA ALA A 108 -7.93 -2.95 18.05
C ALA A 108 -9.20 -2.14 17.73
N TRP A 109 -9.20 -0.86 18.11
CA TRP A 109 -10.34 0.03 17.85
C TRP A 109 -10.58 0.22 16.34
N VAL A 110 -9.53 0.45 15.55
CA VAL A 110 -9.65 0.60 14.08
C VAL A 110 -10.18 -0.69 13.45
N LEU A 111 -9.71 -1.85 13.91
CA LEU A 111 -10.22 -3.14 13.42
C LEU A 111 -11.70 -3.32 13.77
N ASP A 112 -12.13 -2.96 14.97
CA ASP A 112 -13.53 -3.00 15.38
C ASP A 112 -14.42 -2.12 14.47
N GLN A 113 -14.01 -0.87 14.23
CA GLN A 113 -14.74 0.02 13.31
C GLN A 113 -14.78 -0.54 11.88
N LEU A 114 -13.67 -1.10 11.43
CA LEU A 114 -13.59 -1.73 10.09
C LEU A 114 -14.56 -2.91 9.97
N LEU A 115 -14.71 -3.73 11.02
CA LEU A 115 -15.69 -4.82 11.02
C LEU A 115 -17.13 -4.30 10.91
N HIS A 116 -17.47 -3.18 11.56
CA HIS A 116 -18.78 -2.53 11.39
C HIS A 116 -19.01 -2.08 9.93
N LEU A 117 -18.01 -1.42 9.33
CA LEU A 117 -18.11 -0.95 7.94
C LEU A 117 -18.25 -2.10 6.93
N LEU A 118 -17.57 -3.22 7.17
CA LEU A 118 -17.61 -4.40 6.30
C LEU A 118 -18.88 -5.27 6.51
N HIS A 119 -19.52 -5.18 7.67
CA HIS A 119 -20.61 -6.07 8.06
C HIS A 119 -21.79 -6.11 7.06
N PRO A 120 -22.25 -5.00 6.47
CA PRO A 120 -23.33 -5.02 5.48
C PRO A 120 -23.03 -5.85 4.22
N VAL A 121 -21.75 -6.00 3.87
CA VAL A 121 -21.31 -6.72 2.65
C VAL A 121 -20.70 -8.09 2.95
N MET A 122 -20.25 -8.33 4.19
CA MET A 122 -19.57 -9.57 4.59
C MET A 122 -20.03 -10.06 6.01
N PRO A 123 -21.35 -10.23 6.25
CA PRO A 123 -21.88 -10.37 7.61
C PRO A 123 -21.34 -11.60 8.37
N TYR A 124 -21.15 -12.73 7.72
CA TYR A 124 -20.73 -13.96 8.41
C TYR A 124 -19.29 -13.90 8.91
N MET A 125 -18.40 -13.39 8.08
CA MET A 125 -17.00 -13.32 8.43
C MET A 125 -16.73 -12.23 9.48
N THR A 126 -17.37 -11.08 9.33
CA THR A 126 -17.21 -10.00 10.28
C THR A 126 -17.81 -10.31 11.64
N GLU A 127 -18.95 -11.02 11.70
CA GLU A 127 -19.53 -11.52 12.96
C GLU A 127 -18.58 -12.52 13.64
N GLU A 128 -18.02 -13.46 12.89
CA GLU A 128 -17.07 -14.43 13.44
C GLU A 128 -15.84 -13.77 14.04
N LEU A 129 -15.24 -12.82 13.31
CA LEU A 129 -14.08 -12.07 13.80
C LEU A 129 -14.44 -11.18 15.00
N TRP A 130 -15.63 -10.58 14.99
CA TRP A 130 -16.15 -9.76 16.08
C TRP A 130 -16.22 -10.53 17.40
N GLN A 131 -16.74 -11.76 17.35
CA GLN A 131 -16.85 -12.63 18.51
C GLN A 131 -15.50 -13.22 18.97
N GLN A 132 -14.58 -13.50 18.01
CA GLN A 132 -13.25 -14.03 18.34
C GLN A 132 -12.32 -13.00 18.97
N LEU A 133 -12.37 -11.75 18.53
CA LEU A 133 -11.50 -10.69 19.04
C LEU A 133 -11.83 -10.28 20.48
N ASP A 134 -13.07 -10.48 20.90
CA ASP A 134 -13.50 -10.21 22.27
C ASP A 134 -14.73 -11.07 22.61
N SER A 135 -14.51 -12.09 23.42
CA SER A 135 -15.56 -13.05 23.84
C SER A 135 -16.56 -12.48 24.85
N ASP A 136 -16.24 -11.33 25.45
CA ASP A 136 -17.07 -10.72 26.49
C ASP A 136 -18.10 -9.73 25.90
N ARG A 137 -18.24 -9.68 24.59
CA ARG A 137 -19.23 -8.85 23.90
C ARG A 137 -20.65 -9.35 24.20
N ASP A 138 -21.50 -8.42 24.58
CA ASP A 138 -22.89 -8.68 24.98
C ASP A 138 -23.91 -8.58 23.84
N TYR A 139 -23.44 -8.24 22.61
CA TYR A 139 -24.28 -8.14 21.42
C TYR A 139 -23.56 -8.64 20.15
N SER A 140 -24.35 -9.11 19.19
CA SER A 140 -23.88 -9.44 17.85
C SER A 140 -23.62 -8.18 17.03
N LEU A 141 -22.63 -8.20 16.15
CA LEU A 141 -22.22 -7.05 15.32
C LEU A 141 -23.39 -6.45 14.51
N ILE A 142 -24.33 -7.29 14.07
CA ILE A 142 -25.55 -6.85 13.35
C ILE A 142 -26.41 -5.86 14.15
N LEU A 143 -26.30 -5.85 15.47
CA LEU A 143 -27.01 -4.92 16.36
C LEU A 143 -26.17 -3.68 16.70
N GLY A 144 -24.93 -3.63 16.23
CA GLY A 144 -24.02 -2.51 16.43
C GLY A 144 -24.46 -1.27 15.67
N ASN A 145 -24.09 -0.10 16.18
CA ASN A 145 -24.34 1.16 15.50
C ASN A 145 -23.34 1.36 14.36
N TRP A 146 -23.79 2.07 13.33
CA TRP A 146 -22.88 2.55 12.29
C TRP A 146 -21.84 3.50 12.90
N PRO A 147 -20.55 3.41 12.50
CA PRO A 147 -19.53 4.30 13.02
C PRO A 147 -19.82 5.77 12.68
N GLU A 148 -19.83 6.63 13.71
CA GLU A 148 -19.94 8.07 13.57
C GLU A 148 -18.63 8.70 14.04
N LEU A 149 -17.82 9.17 13.10
CA LEU A 149 -16.48 9.72 13.35
C LEU A 149 -16.47 11.21 12.99
N GLY A 150 -16.07 12.06 13.94
CA GLY A 150 -16.04 13.51 13.76
C GLY A 150 -14.82 13.98 12.93
N ASP A 151 -14.93 15.16 12.33
CA ASP A 151 -13.87 15.76 11.51
C ASP A 151 -12.61 16.12 12.32
N GLU A 152 -12.74 16.28 13.63
CA GLU A 152 -11.63 16.52 14.56
C GLU A 152 -10.63 15.37 14.64
N LEU A 153 -11.01 14.17 14.18
CA LEU A 153 -10.13 13.01 14.13
C LEU A 153 -9.16 13.05 12.95
N VAL A 154 -9.34 13.96 12.00
CA VAL A 154 -8.43 14.12 10.85
C VAL A 154 -7.28 15.05 11.25
N ASP A 155 -6.12 14.45 11.50
CA ASP A 155 -4.88 15.18 11.74
C ASP A 155 -4.13 15.40 10.42
N THR A 156 -4.18 16.63 9.90
CA THR A 156 -3.58 17.01 8.62
C THR A 156 -2.06 16.85 8.60
N ASP A 157 -1.40 17.11 9.74
CA ASP A 157 0.06 16.99 9.86
C ASP A 157 0.49 15.52 9.90
N ALA A 158 -0.22 14.69 10.66
CA ALA A 158 0.01 13.25 10.68
C ALA A 158 -0.25 12.63 9.30
N ASN A 159 -1.33 13.05 8.62
CA ASN A 159 -1.64 12.60 7.26
C ASN A 159 -0.54 13.00 6.28
N ALA A 160 -0.13 14.27 6.26
CA ALA A 160 0.94 14.72 5.37
C ALA A 160 2.25 13.95 5.59
N GLN A 161 2.62 13.73 6.84
CA GLN A 161 3.84 13.01 7.22
C GLN A 161 3.80 11.54 6.80
N MET A 162 2.72 10.82 7.13
CA MET A 162 2.63 9.39 6.85
C MET A 162 2.35 9.10 5.37
N ASP A 163 1.55 9.90 4.69
CA ASP A 163 1.31 9.77 3.25
C ASP A 163 2.61 10.04 2.46
N TRP A 164 3.45 11.01 2.91
CA TRP A 164 4.79 11.21 2.35
C TRP A 164 5.67 9.96 2.52
N LEU A 165 5.69 9.37 3.71
CA LEU A 165 6.47 8.14 3.99
C LEU A 165 6.01 6.98 3.10
N VAL A 166 4.70 6.81 2.92
CA VAL A 166 4.12 5.80 2.04
C VAL A 166 4.55 6.04 0.59
N ARG A 167 4.49 7.28 0.09
CA ARG A 167 4.94 7.63 -1.27
C ARG A 167 6.43 7.34 -1.47
N LEU A 168 7.29 7.72 -0.53
CA LEU A 168 8.73 7.46 -0.63
C LEU A 168 9.03 5.97 -0.67
N ILE A 169 8.51 5.20 0.28
CA ILE A 169 8.75 3.73 0.31
C ILE A 169 8.20 3.07 -0.96
N THR A 170 7.05 3.51 -1.45
CA THR A 170 6.46 3.01 -2.69
C THR A 170 7.36 3.31 -3.90
N ALA A 171 7.84 4.55 -4.02
CA ALA A 171 8.74 4.94 -5.10
C ALA A 171 10.03 4.09 -5.11
N ILE A 172 10.64 3.89 -3.93
CA ILE A 172 11.82 3.05 -3.79
C ILE A 172 11.54 1.60 -4.18
N ARG A 173 10.43 1.02 -3.69
CA ARG A 173 10.04 -0.36 -4.01
C ARG A 173 9.76 -0.55 -5.50
N THR A 174 9.09 0.42 -6.12
CA THR A 174 8.81 0.43 -7.55
C THR A 174 10.11 0.48 -8.36
N ALA A 175 11.02 1.41 -8.05
CA ALA A 175 12.32 1.51 -8.71
C ALA A 175 13.12 0.22 -8.57
N ARG A 176 13.16 -0.38 -7.38
CA ARG A 176 13.84 -1.68 -7.16
C ARG A 176 13.24 -2.81 -7.99
N ALA A 177 11.90 -2.88 -8.07
CA ALA A 177 11.20 -3.91 -8.84
C ALA A 177 11.43 -3.75 -10.35
N GLU A 178 11.34 -2.51 -10.86
CA GLU A 178 11.56 -2.19 -12.27
C GLU A 178 13.00 -2.46 -12.73
N MET A 179 13.97 -2.22 -11.85
CA MET A 179 15.38 -2.49 -12.09
C MET A 179 15.81 -3.91 -11.72
N ASN A 180 14.86 -4.78 -11.38
CA ASN A 180 15.12 -6.18 -11.02
C ASN A 180 16.20 -6.33 -9.91
N VAL A 181 16.23 -5.38 -8.97
CA VAL A 181 17.14 -5.44 -7.82
C VAL A 181 16.80 -6.65 -6.96
N PRO A 182 17.76 -7.53 -6.62
CA PRO A 182 17.51 -8.69 -5.78
C PRO A 182 16.80 -8.32 -4.47
N ALA A 183 15.75 -9.07 -4.10
CA ALA A 183 14.91 -8.76 -2.93
C ALA A 183 15.68 -8.68 -1.61
N GLY A 184 16.79 -9.42 -1.48
CA GLY A 184 17.65 -9.42 -0.30
C GLY A 184 18.69 -8.30 -0.26
N ALA A 185 18.96 -7.64 -1.40
CA ALA A 185 19.98 -6.59 -1.47
C ALA A 185 19.52 -5.34 -0.71
N LYS A 186 20.43 -4.77 0.07
CA LYS A 186 20.28 -3.46 0.69
C LYS A 186 21.10 -2.45 -0.12
N LEU A 187 20.53 -1.27 -0.34
CA LEU A 187 21.15 -0.18 -1.10
C LEU A 187 21.21 1.08 -0.24
N PRO A 188 22.23 1.93 -0.39
CA PRO A 188 22.18 3.26 0.16
C PRO A 188 21.10 4.07 -0.57
N LEU A 189 20.43 4.98 0.15
CA LEU A 189 19.51 5.96 -0.40
C LEU A 189 20.16 7.34 -0.31
N HIS A 190 20.47 7.92 -1.45
CA HIS A 190 20.94 9.30 -1.50
C HIS A 190 19.77 10.24 -1.78
N TYR A 191 19.86 11.49 -1.31
CA TYR A 191 18.87 12.51 -1.61
C TYR A 191 19.48 13.87 -1.89
N HIS A 192 18.78 14.65 -2.71
CA HIS A 192 19.16 16.00 -3.12
C HIS A 192 17.94 16.90 -3.17
N GLY A 193 18.10 18.17 -2.81
CA GLY A 193 17.05 19.20 -2.92
C GLY A 193 15.91 19.04 -1.90
N ALA A 194 16.12 18.26 -0.84
CA ALA A 194 15.13 18.08 0.22
C ALA A 194 14.97 19.32 1.08
N SER A 195 13.73 19.69 1.41
CA SER A 195 13.41 20.73 2.39
C SER A 195 13.75 20.29 3.82
N ASP A 196 13.82 21.24 4.74
CA ASP A 196 14.03 20.94 6.17
C ASP A 196 12.92 20.00 6.72
N VAL A 197 11.70 20.13 6.22
CA VAL A 197 10.58 19.25 6.59
C VAL A 197 10.82 17.82 6.12
N THR A 198 11.26 17.65 4.86
CA THR A 198 11.57 16.34 4.31
C THR A 198 12.75 15.70 5.02
N VAL A 199 13.80 16.46 5.34
CA VAL A 199 14.95 15.99 6.13
C VAL A 199 14.50 15.55 7.54
N ALA A 200 13.67 16.33 8.21
CA ALA A 200 13.14 15.99 9.51
C ALA A 200 12.29 14.69 9.47
N ASN A 201 11.44 14.53 8.45
CA ASN A 201 10.64 13.33 8.23
C ASN A 201 11.51 12.09 7.97
N MET A 202 12.56 12.23 7.14
CA MET A 202 13.53 11.15 6.93
C MET A 202 14.22 10.72 8.23
N GLY A 203 14.68 11.70 9.02
CA GLY A 203 15.31 11.40 10.32
C GLY A 203 14.38 10.70 11.28
N LYS A 204 13.11 11.15 11.37
CA LYS A 204 12.08 10.57 12.25
C LYS A 204 11.69 9.15 11.86
N HIS A 205 11.69 8.83 10.57
CA HIS A 205 11.24 7.56 10.03
C HIS A 205 12.34 6.72 9.38
N SER A 206 13.62 7.02 9.69
CA SER A 206 14.78 6.35 9.11
C SER A 206 14.68 4.81 9.21
N ASP A 207 14.34 4.29 10.39
CA ASP A 207 14.25 2.85 10.64
C ASP A 207 13.15 2.19 9.80
N LEU A 208 12.00 2.87 9.65
CA LEU A 208 10.90 2.41 8.80
C LEU A 208 11.31 2.38 7.32
N ILE A 209 11.96 3.44 6.84
CA ILE A 209 12.47 3.53 5.46
C ILE A 209 13.48 2.42 5.21
N MET A 210 14.50 2.30 6.08
CA MET A 210 15.54 1.27 5.95
C MET A 210 14.94 -0.14 5.96
N ARG A 211 14.02 -0.42 6.88
CA ARG A 211 13.38 -1.73 7.00
C ARG A 211 12.47 -2.04 5.81
N LEU A 212 11.52 -1.16 5.50
CA LEU A 212 10.45 -1.43 4.53
C LEU A 212 10.89 -1.26 3.09
N ALA A 213 11.87 -0.39 2.81
CA ALA A 213 12.41 -0.19 1.46
C ALA A 213 13.74 -0.95 1.22
N ARG A 214 14.25 -1.70 2.22
CA ARG A 214 15.54 -2.39 2.14
C ARG A 214 16.69 -1.43 1.83
N ILE A 215 16.76 -0.36 2.60
CA ILE A 215 17.79 0.68 2.53
C ILE A 215 18.84 0.39 3.61
N GLU A 216 20.11 0.65 3.29
CA GLU A 216 21.27 0.47 4.17
C GLU A 216 21.61 1.76 4.92
N SER A 217 21.65 2.88 4.21
CA SER A 217 21.93 4.22 4.75
C SER A 217 21.09 5.29 4.00
N ILE A 218 20.94 6.46 4.63
CA ILE A 218 20.25 7.62 4.04
C ILE A 218 21.20 8.81 4.13
N GLU A 219 21.62 9.35 2.98
CA GLU A 219 22.68 10.36 2.92
C GLU A 219 22.35 11.50 1.95
N ALA A 220 22.65 12.74 2.35
CA ALA A 220 22.55 13.88 1.46
C ALA A 220 23.72 13.88 0.48
N VAL A 221 23.43 14.16 -0.80
CA VAL A 221 24.45 14.29 -1.84
C VAL A 221 24.29 15.62 -2.60
N THR A 222 25.41 16.16 -3.07
CA THR A 222 25.42 17.37 -3.92
C THR A 222 25.40 17.04 -5.40
N GLU A 223 25.91 15.87 -5.77
CA GLU A 223 25.98 15.38 -7.14
C GLU A 223 25.39 13.97 -7.23
N ILE A 224 24.74 13.69 -8.35
CA ILE A 224 24.14 12.39 -8.60
C ILE A 224 25.19 11.47 -9.20
N THR A 225 25.34 10.29 -8.63
CA THR A 225 26.33 9.30 -9.08
C THR A 225 25.87 8.66 -10.39
N GLU A 226 26.79 8.41 -11.31
CA GLU A 226 26.55 7.57 -12.50
C GLU A 226 26.13 6.15 -12.06
N GLY A 227 25.28 5.49 -12.81
CA GLY A 227 24.76 4.17 -12.46
C GLY A 227 23.70 4.16 -11.37
N ALA A 228 23.01 5.27 -11.16
CA ALA A 228 21.97 5.42 -10.15
C ALA A 228 20.60 5.71 -10.76
N VAL A 229 19.55 5.13 -10.16
CA VAL A 229 18.16 5.43 -10.51
C VAL A 229 17.64 6.58 -9.66
N GLN A 230 17.02 7.55 -10.31
CA GLN A 230 16.45 8.73 -9.68
C GLN A 230 14.94 8.60 -9.54
N MET A 231 14.41 9.08 -8.41
CA MET A 231 12.98 9.16 -8.10
C MET A 231 12.70 10.54 -7.52
N VAL A 232 11.64 11.18 -7.97
CA VAL A 232 11.18 12.46 -7.42
C VAL A 232 9.99 12.18 -6.50
N VAL A 233 10.10 12.62 -5.26
CA VAL A 233 8.99 12.59 -4.29
C VAL A 233 8.87 13.99 -3.70
N ASP A 234 7.75 14.62 -3.99
CA ASP A 234 7.49 16.03 -3.74
C ASP A 234 8.61 16.91 -4.34
N GLU A 235 9.32 17.70 -3.56
CA GLU A 235 10.41 18.58 -4.02
C GLU A 235 11.78 17.89 -4.09
N ALA A 236 11.93 16.72 -3.45
CA ALA A 236 13.22 16.06 -3.32
C ALA A 236 13.47 15.00 -4.39
N THR A 237 14.71 14.91 -4.85
CA THR A 237 15.17 13.82 -5.70
C THR A 237 15.89 12.79 -4.85
N PHE A 238 15.39 11.56 -4.88
CA PHE A 238 15.99 10.40 -4.24
C PHE A 238 16.73 9.55 -5.27
N VAL A 239 17.86 8.98 -4.87
CA VAL A 239 18.79 8.33 -5.77
C VAL A 239 19.20 6.99 -5.19
N LEU A 240 19.03 5.92 -5.98
CA LEU A 240 19.48 4.57 -5.65
C LEU A 240 20.66 4.19 -6.54
N PRO A 241 21.89 4.09 -6.02
CA PRO A 241 23.03 3.55 -6.76
C PRO A 241 22.87 2.04 -6.94
N ILE A 242 22.53 1.63 -8.17
CA ILE A 242 22.23 0.22 -8.48
C ILE A 242 23.37 -0.48 -9.22
N ALA A 243 24.35 0.25 -9.75
CA ALA A 243 25.43 -0.29 -10.57
C ALA A 243 26.28 -1.35 -9.87
N GLU A 244 26.37 -1.29 -8.52
CA GLU A 244 27.13 -2.27 -7.74
C GLU A 244 26.38 -3.60 -7.52
N VAL A 245 25.06 -3.60 -7.76
CA VAL A 245 24.17 -4.71 -7.39
C VAL A 245 23.58 -5.41 -8.60
N ILE A 246 23.51 -4.72 -9.74
CA ILE A 246 23.00 -5.26 -11.00
C ILE A 246 23.96 -4.95 -12.15
N ASP A 247 24.08 -5.90 -13.07
CA ASP A 247 24.74 -5.68 -14.35
C ASP A 247 23.80 -4.89 -15.27
N LEU A 248 24.04 -3.58 -15.37
CA LEU A 248 23.21 -2.66 -16.16
C LEU A 248 23.12 -3.09 -17.64
N SER A 249 24.21 -3.60 -18.20
CA SER A 249 24.25 -4.05 -19.60
C SER A 249 23.40 -5.31 -19.82
N ALA A 250 23.49 -6.27 -18.89
CA ALA A 250 22.65 -7.46 -18.94
C ALA A 250 21.17 -7.12 -18.76
N GLU A 251 20.84 -6.19 -17.85
CA GLU A 251 19.47 -5.77 -17.60
C GLU A 251 18.90 -4.97 -18.78
N GLN A 252 19.69 -4.09 -19.42
CA GLN A 252 19.30 -3.43 -20.66
C GLN A 252 18.91 -4.45 -21.75
N ALA A 253 19.77 -5.43 -21.98
CA ALA A 253 19.52 -6.47 -22.99
C ALA A 253 18.25 -7.30 -22.66
N ARG A 254 17.97 -7.54 -21.38
CA ARG A 254 16.75 -8.21 -20.92
C ARG A 254 15.49 -7.39 -21.23
N LEU A 255 15.50 -6.10 -20.90
CA LEU A 255 14.37 -5.19 -21.14
C LEU A 255 14.11 -4.99 -22.64
N GLU A 256 15.16 -4.85 -23.46
CA GLU A 256 15.03 -4.76 -24.93
C GLU A 256 14.38 -6.02 -25.52
N LYS A 257 14.77 -7.20 -25.03
CA LYS A 257 14.17 -8.47 -25.44
C LYS A 257 12.69 -8.58 -25.01
N GLU A 258 12.35 -8.08 -23.83
CA GLU A 258 10.99 -8.07 -23.32
C GLU A 258 10.09 -7.13 -24.14
N ILE A 259 10.57 -5.93 -24.48
CA ILE A 259 9.90 -5.01 -25.40
C ILE A 259 9.64 -5.67 -26.76
N ALA A 260 10.65 -6.29 -27.34
CA ALA A 260 10.50 -6.97 -28.64
C ALA A 260 9.45 -8.09 -28.60
N LYS A 261 9.35 -8.83 -27.47
CA LYS A 261 8.30 -9.83 -27.28
C LYS A 261 6.91 -9.19 -27.18
N LEU A 262 6.77 -8.13 -26.38
CA LEU A 262 5.52 -7.38 -26.23
C LEU A 262 5.07 -6.77 -27.56
N ASP A 263 5.96 -6.19 -28.33
CA ASP A 263 5.68 -5.67 -29.69
C ASP A 263 5.14 -6.78 -30.61
N SER A 264 5.74 -7.98 -30.56
CA SER A 264 5.24 -9.13 -31.32
C SER A 264 3.84 -9.57 -30.88
N ASP A 265 3.53 -9.55 -29.58
CA ASP A 265 2.22 -9.95 -29.06
C ASP A 265 1.16 -8.87 -29.36
N ILE A 266 1.48 -7.58 -29.23
CA ILE A 266 0.65 -6.44 -29.64
C ILE A 266 0.29 -6.55 -31.13
N ASP A 267 1.25 -6.84 -31.97
CA ASP A 267 1.05 -7.05 -33.42
C ASP A 267 0.08 -8.20 -33.70
N LYS A 268 0.19 -9.32 -32.96
CA LYS A 268 -0.74 -10.47 -33.10
C LYS A 268 -2.16 -10.09 -32.69
N PHE A 269 -2.34 -9.45 -31.53
CA PHE A 269 -3.64 -9.01 -31.05
C PHE A 269 -4.27 -8.00 -32.01
N THR A 270 -3.49 -7.01 -32.45
CA THR A 270 -3.94 -5.97 -33.40
C THR A 270 -4.39 -6.60 -34.73
N LYS A 271 -3.61 -7.51 -35.31
CA LYS A 271 -3.96 -8.25 -36.56
C LYS A 271 -5.23 -9.07 -36.35
N LYS A 272 -5.38 -9.73 -35.20
CA LYS A 272 -6.55 -10.55 -34.88
C LYS A 272 -7.81 -9.71 -34.75
N LEU A 273 -7.74 -8.59 -34.04
CA LEU A 273 -8.84 -7.65 -33.86
C LEU A 273 -9.15 -6.84 -35.12
N GLY A 274 -8.16 -6.60 -36.00
CA GLY A 274 -8.35 -5.98 -37.31
C GLY A 274 -8.95 -6.92 -38.37
N ASN A 275 -9.11 -8.21 -38.06
CA ASN A 275 -9.73 -9.18 -39.00
C ASN A 275 -11.27 -9.12 -38.81
N GLU A 276 -11.95 -8.44 -39.74
CA GLU A 276 -13.40 -8.32 -39.75
C GLU A 276 -14.14 -9.66 -39.66
N LYS A 277 -13.61 -10.70 -40.30
CA LYS A 277 -14.21 -12.04 -40.29
C LYS A 277 -14.10 -12.69 -38.88
N PHE A 278 -13.04 -12.41 -38.16
CA PHE A 278 -12.88 -12.87 -36.80
C PHE A 278 -13.85 -12.14 -35.86
N VAL A 279 -13.86 -10.81 -35.92
CA VAL A 279 -14.72 -9.98 -35.05
C VAL A 279 -16.20 -10.26 -35.30
N ALA A 280 -16.61 -10.54 -36.57
CA ALA A 280 -18.02 -10.82 -36.88
C ALA A 280 -18.47 -12.25 -36.50
N LYS A 281 -17.53 -13.23 -36.36
CA LYS A 281 -17.88 -14.63 -36.09
C LYS A 281 -17.55 -15.11 -34.68
N ALA A 282 -16.63 -14.46 -34.00
CA ALA A 282 -16.27 -14.85 -32.65
C ALA A 282 -17.33 -14.40 -31.61
N PRO A 283 -17.52 -15.16 -30.53
CA PRO A 283 -18.36 -14.71 -29.44
C PRO A 283 -17.89 -13.36 -28.90
N PRO A 284 -18.79 -12.44 -28.51
CA PRO A 284 -18.45 -11.09 -28.01
C PRO A 284 -17.43 -11.14 -26.85
N GLU A 285 -17.56 -12.10 -25.94
CA GLU A 285 -16.64 -12.32 -24.80
C GLU A 285 -15.21 -12.59 -25.25
N VAL A 286 -15.03 -13.35 -26.36
CA VAL A 286 -13.70 -13.65 -26.88
C VAL A 286 -13.05 -12.42 -27.52
N VAL A 287 -13.86 -11.58 -28.19
CA VAL A 287 -13.39 -10.32 -28.77
C VAL A 287 -12.99 -9.35 -27.67
N GLU A 288 -13.76 -9.27 -26.59
CA GLU A 288 -13.46 -8.41 -25.46
C GLU A 288 -12.21 -8.88 -24.72
N THR A 289 -12.06 -10.16 -24.46
CA THR A 289 -10.83 -10.73 -23.88
C THR A 289 -9.57 -10.39 -24.72
N GLU A 290 -9.67 -10.43 -26.06
CA GLU A 290 -8.53 -10.04 -26.91
C GLU A 290 -8.24 -8.52 -26.86
N ARG A 291 -9.26 -7.68 -26.65
CA ARG A 291 -9.08 -6.23 -26.41
C ARG A 291 -8.41 -5.96 -25.08
N GLU A 292 -8.86 -6.64 -24.03
CA GLU A 292 -8.24 -6.54 -22.70
C GLU A 292 -6.76 -6.92 -22.75
N ARG A 293 -6.43 -8.04 -23.42
CA ARG A 293 -5.04 -8.48 -23.63
C ARG A 293 -4.20 -7.47 -24.41
N LEU A 294 -4.78 -6.84 -25.43
CA LEU A 294 -4.09 -5.80 -26.18
C LEU A 294 -3.80 -4.58 -25.30
N ASN A 295 -4.78 -4.14 -24.51
CA ASN A 295 -4.62 -3.02 -23.59
C ASN A 295 -3.57 -3.31 -22.51
N GLU A 296 -3.60 -4.51 -21.94
CA GLU A 296 -2.63 -4.96 -20.93
C GLU A 296 -1.21 -5.04 -21.52
N ALA A 297 -1.06 -5.57 -22.73
CA ALA A 297 0.23 -5.66 -23.41
C ALA A 297 0.81 -4.26 -23.72
N ASN A 298 -0.02 -3.29 -24.15
CA ASN A 298 0.40 -1.91 -24.37
C ASN A 298 0.83 -1.24 -23.06
N ALA A 299 0.03 -1.36 -21.99
CA ALA A 299 0.37 -0.79 -20.69
C ALA A 299 1.66 -1.40 -20.11
N THR A 300 1.86 -2.71 -20.28
CA THR A 300 3.09 -3.39 -19.83
C THR A 300 4.29 -2.92 -20.65
N ARG A 301 4.15 -2.81 -21.97
CA ARG A 301 5.20 -2.31 -22.85
C ARG A 301 5.66 -0.89 -22.48
N GLU A 302 4.72 -0.01 -22.17
CA GLU A 302 5.03 1.36 -21.74
C GLU A 302 5.87 1.36 -20.45
N LYS A 303 5.48 0.59 -19.46
CA LYS A 303 6.24 0.44 -18.19
C LYS A 303 7.64 -0.11 -18.43
N VAL A 304 7.78 -1.14 -19.28
CA VAL A 304 9.10 -1.72 -19.59
C VAL A 304 9.97 -0.73 -20.38
N ALA A 305 9.37 0.09 -21.26
CA ALA A 305 10.10 1.14 -21.98
C ALA A 305 10.58 2.27 -21.04
N GLU A 306 9.79 2.64 -20.04
CA GLU A 306 10.21 3.59 -19.00
C GLU A 306 11.38 3.03 -18.17
N ALA A 307 11.31 1.76 -17.77
CA ALA A 307 12.40 1.09 -17.06
C ALA A 307 13.68 1.04 -17.90
N LEU A 308 13.59 0.75 -19.20
CA LEU A 308 14.71 0.79 -20.13
C LEU A 308 15.33 2.21 -20.21
N GLY A 309 14.49 3.24 -20.29
CA GLY A 309 14.96 4.63 -20.28
C GLY A 309 15.73 4.98 -19.01
N ARG A 310 15.30 4.49 -17.85
CA ARG A 310 16.02 4.69 -16.56
C ARG A 310 17.36 3.96 -16.53
N ILE A 311 17.44 2.72 -17.04
CA ILE A 311 18.70 1.98 -17.16
C ILE A 311 19.68 2.72 -18.08
N GLN A 312 19.20 3.18 -19.24
CA GLN A 312 20.04 3.94 -20.19
C GLN A 312 20.54 5.27 -19.61
N ALA A 313 19.73 5.92 -18.80
CA ALA A 313 20.15 7.14 -18.09
C ALA A 313 21.14 6.87 -16.95
N ALA A 314 21.17 5.64 -16.43
CA ALA A 314 22.08 5.19 -15.37
C ALA A 314 23.41 4.61 -15.90
N MET A 315 23.55 4.38 -17.22
CA MET A 315 24.78 3.90 -17.88
C MET A 315 25.67 5.06 -18.30
#